data_f75e68f5f4e610154c7e9fc790ea74d0
#
_entry.id   f75e68f5f4e610154c7e9fc790ea74d0
#
_cell.length_a   1.000
_cell.length_b   1.000
_cell.length_c   1.000
_cell.angle_alpha   90.00
_cell.angle_beta   90.00
_cell.angle_gamma   90.00
#
_symmetry.space_group_name_H-M   'P 1'
#
loop_
_entity.id
_entity.type
_entity.pdbx_description
1 polymer ?
#
loop_
_entity_poly.entity_id
_entity_poly.type
_entity_poly.pdbx_seq_one_letter_code
_entity_poly.pdbx_strand_id
1 'polypeptide(L)'
;MALGVGMAIAIAPLTTTVLETVDDCYAGVASGINNAVTRVAGLLAIAVLSIFVVHAFNNSLNSYLGALHVTPAVRQMLDAQRNKLAGADVPPEVHGRLREALGRAIAESFVAGYRLAMLIAAGLALLSAFCSLLLIEGKS
;
A
#
# COMPACT_ATOMS: atom_id res chain seq x y z
N MET A 1 10.22 12.46 11.06
CA MET A 1 10.87 13.67 10.53
C MET A 1 11.12 13.57 9.02
N ALA A 2 11.80 12.52 8.49
CA ALA A 2 12.11 12.39 7.05
C ALA A 2 10.88 12.46 6.12
N LEU A 3 9.77 11.86 6.51
CA LEU A 3 8.53 11.82 5.70
C LEU A 3 7.88 13.19 5.58
N GLY A 4 7.89 14.00 6.65
CA GLY A 4 7.37 15.37 6.63
C GLY A 4 8.20 16.31 5.76
N VAL A 5 9.51 16.19 5.79
CA VAL A 5 10.43 16.95 4.94
C VAL A 5 10.22 16.60 3.46
N GLY A 6 10.13 15.29 3.15
CA GLY A 6 9.86 14.83 1.78
C GLY A 6 8.51 15.34 1.24
N MET A 7 7.47 15.33 2.08
CA MET A 7 6.16 15.90 1.70
C MET A 7 6.22 17.40 1.47
N ALA A 8 6.89 18.16 2.33
CA ALA A 8 7.01 19.62 2.19
C ALA A 8 7.73 20.00 0.87
N ILE A 9 8.81 19.28 0.54
CA ILE A 9 9.58 19.52 -0.69
C ILE A 9 8.77 19.16 -1.95
N ALA A 10 7.89 18.14 -1.88
CA ALA A 10 7.11 17.68 -3.03
C ALA A 10 5.82 18.50 -3.23
N ILE A 11 5.07 18.79 -2.16
CA ILE A 11 3.74 19.40 -2.25
C ILE A 11 3.79 20.88 -2.55
N ALA A 12 4.75 21.63 -1.95
CA ALA A 12 4.82 23.06 -2.12
C ALA A 12 5.05 23.48 -3.59
N PRO A 13 6.09 23.01 -4.31
CA PRO A 13 6.30 23.39 -5.71
C PRO A 13 5.19 22.88 -6.63
N LEU A 14 4.60 21.71 -6.37
CA LEU A 14 3.50 21.17 -7.17
C LEU A 14 2.28 22.11 -7.13
N THR A 15 1.91 22.55 -5.92
CA THR A 15 0.76 23.44 -5.73
C THR A 15 1.01 24.81 -6.38
N THR A 16 2.20 25.35 -6.26
CA THR A 16 2.58 26.64 -6.87
C THR A 16 2.49 26.56 -8.40
N THR A 17 3.08 25.53 -9.01
CA THR A 17 3.05 25.34 -10.47
C THR A 17 1.63 25.22 -11.01
N VAL A 18 0.74 24.52 -10.31
CA VAL A 18 -0.67 24.38 -10.71
C VAL A 18 -1.41 25.70 -10.64
N LEU A 19 -1.13 26.53 -9.63
CA LEU A 19 -1.80 27.83 -9.46
C LEU A 19 -1.27 28.91 -10.40
N GLU A 20 0.02 28.89 -10.76
CA GLU A 20 0.64 29.82 -11.69
C GLU A 20 0.16 29.67 -13.16
N THR A 21 -0.42 28.52 -13.50
CA THR A 21 -0.97 28.24 -14.84
C THR A 21 -2.39 28.74 -15.05
N VAL A 22 -3.02 29.30 -14.01
CA VAL A 22 -4.44 29.71 -14.02
C VAL A 22 -4.55 31.16 -13.69
N ASP A 23 -5.42 31.93 -14.40
CA ASP A 23 -5.72 33.31 -14.08
C ASP A 23 -6.19 33.49 -12.63
N ASP A 24 -5.81 34.56 -11.98
CA ASP A 24 -6.08 34.86 -10.57
C ASP A 24 -7.58 34.71 -10.19
N CYS A 25 -8.48 35.06 -11.11
CA CYS A 25 -9.92 34.95 -10.90
C CYS A 25 -10.41 33.50 -10.76
N TYR A 26 -9.65 32.52 -11.27
CA TYR A 26 -9.98 31.09 -11.18
C TYR A 26 -9.11 30.31 -10.18
N ALA A 27 -8.15 30.96 -9.52
CA ALA A 27 -7.22 30.34 -8.59
C ALA A 27 -7.94 29.56 -7.46
N GLY A 28 -9.05 30.08 -6.93
CA GLY A 28 -9.86 29.41 -5.92
C GLY A 28 -10.50 28.11 -6.43
N VAL A 29 -11.03 28.12 -7.66
CA VAL A 29 -11.64 26.95 -8.29
C VAL A 29 -10.57 25.90 -8.60
N ALA A 30 -9.42 26.30 -9.15
CA ALA A 30 -8.31 25.41 -9.43
C ALA A 30 -7.78 24.72 -8.17
N SER A 31 -7.62 25.47 -7.08
CA SER A 31 -7.24 24.93 -5.77
C SER A 31 -8.28 23.91 -5.25
N GLY A 32 -9.58 24.23 -5.35
CA GLY A 32 -10.66 23.33 -4.97
C GLY A 32 -10.65 22.03 -5.74
N ILE A 33 -10.49 22.09 -7.06
CA ILE A 33 -10.40 20.90 -7.93
C ILE A 33 -9.16 20.08 -7.59
N ASN A 34 -8.00 20.70 -7.43
CA ASN A 34 -6.76 20.01 -7.07
C ASN A 34 -6.89 19.24 -5.74
N ASN A 35 -7.47 19.89 -4.73
CA ASN A 35 -7.73 19.24 -3.44
C ASN A 35 -8.71 18.07 -3.55
N ALA A 36 -9.79 18.23 -4.33
CA ALA A 36 -10.77 17.15 -4.54
C ALA A 36 -10.13 15.96 -5.25
N VAL A 37 -9.40 16.19 -6.34
CA VAL A 37 -8.70 15.14 -7.09
C VAL A 37 -7.68 14.42 -6.21
N THR A 38 -6.89 15.15 -5.43
CA THR A 38 -5.88 14.58 -4.53
C THR A 38 -6.52 13.66 -3.48
N ARG A 39 -7.64 14.08 -2.89
CA ARG A 39 -8.38 13.26 -1.90
C ARG A 39 -8.97 12.00 -2.52
N VAL A 40 -9.62 12.12 -3.68
CA VAL A 40 -10.19 10.96 -4.39
C VAL A 40 -9.09 10.00 -4.82
N ALA A 41 -8.00 10.51 -5.40
CA ALA A 41 -6.84 9.70 -5.80
C ALA A 41 -6.22 8.96 -4.60
N GLY A 42 -6.08 9.62 -3.44
CA GLY A 42 -5.59 9.00 -2.21
C GLY A 42 -6.47 7.85 -1.72
N LEU A 43 -7.80 8.04 -1.72
CA LEU A 43 -8.74 6.98 -1.35
C LEU A 43 -8.69 5.79 -2.31
N LEU A 44 -8.63 6.05 -3.61
CA LEU A 44 -8.50 5.01 -4.64
C LEU A 44 -7.17 4.26 -4.51
N ALA A 45 -6.07 4.97 -4.26
CA ALA A 45 -4.77 4.35 -4.04
C ALA A 45 -4.78 3.38 -2.85
N ILE A 46 -5.37 3.79 -1.72
CA ILE A 46 -5.51 2.94 -0.53
C ILE A 46 -6.36 1.70 -0.85
N ALA A 47 -7.50 1.86 -1.53
CA ALA A 47 -8.38 0.77 -1.89
C ALA A 47 -7.68 -0.25 -2.79
N VAL A 48 -7.03 0.23 -3.86
CA VAL A 48 -6.31 -0.62 -4.81
C VAL A 48 -5.13 -1.33 -4.15
N LEU A 49 -4.28 -0.61 -3.39
CA LEU A 49 -3.14 -1.21 -2.70
C LEU A 49 -3.58 -2.25 -1.67
N SER A 50 -4.69 -2.02 -0.97
CA SER A 50 -5.23 -2.99 -0.01
C SER A 50 -5.56 -4.32 -0.67
N ILE A 51 -6.13 -4.31 -1.88
CA ILE A 51 -6.43 -5.54 -2.62
C ILE A 51 -5.15 -6.32 -2.93
N PHE A 52 -4.10 -5.65 -3.39
CA PHE A 52 -2.81 -6.29 -3.69
C PHE A 52 -2.14 -6.85 -2.44
N VAL A 53 -2.15 -6.11 -1.33
CA VAL A 53 -1.59 -6.57 -0.05
C VAL A 53 -2.32 -7.80 0.46
N VAL A 54 -3.65 -7.78 0.48
CA VAL A 54 -4.48 -8.92 0.92
C VAL A 54 -4.25 -10.14 0.02
N HIS A 55 -4.17 -9.93 -1.29
CA HIS A 55 -3.92 -11.03 -2.23
C HIS A 55 -2.53 -11.65 -2.03
N ALA A 56 -1.49 -10.84 -1.89
CA ALA A 56 -0.13 -11.30 -1.65
C ALA A 56 -0.01 -12.03 -0.30
N PHE A 57 -0.63 -11.49 0.75
CA PHE A 57 -0.72 -12.13 2.06
C PHE A 57 -1.38 -13.52 1.97
N ASN A 58 -2.55 -13.59 1.35
CA ASN A 58 -3.30 -14.84 1.21
C ASN A 58 -2.53 -15.89 0.39
N ASN A 59 -1.88 -15.50 -0.68
CA ASN A 59 -1.05 -16.40 -1.49
C ASN A 59 0.12 -16.95 -0.69
N SER A 60 0.84 -16.09 0.00
CA SER A 60 1.96 -16.47 0.85
C SER A 60 1.52 -17.40 1.98
N LEU A 61 0.45 -17.02 2.70
CA LEU A 61 -0.09 -17.83 3.80
C LEU A 61 -0.56 -19.21 3.32
N ASN A 62 -1.23 -19.28 2.18
CA ASN A 62 -1.65 -20.56 1.60
C ASN A 62 -0.47 -21.49 1.29
N SER A 63 0.63 -20.95 0.79
CA SER A 63 1.85 -21.71 0.52
C SER A 63 2.43 -22.29 1.81
N TYR A 64 2.51 -21.50 2.88
CA TYR A 64 2.99 -21.99 4.18
C TYR A 64 2.06 -23.02 4.81
N LEU A 65 0.74 -22.79 4.77
CA LEU A 65 -0.25 -23.74 5.30
C LEU A 65 -0.23 -25.08 4.54
N GLY A 66 0.04 -25.03 3.23
CA GLY A 66 0.24 -26.24 2.42
C GLY A 66 1.47 -27.02 2.84
N ALA A 67 2.59 -26.36 3.09
CA ALA A 67 3.82 -26.98 3.54
C ALA A 67 3.75 -27.54 4.96
N LEU A 68 3.00 -26.91 5.85
CA LEU A 68 2.83 -27.34 7.25
C LEU A 68 1.82 -28.46 7.45
N HIS A 69 1.12 -28.89 6.41
CA HIS A 69 0.09 -29.95 6.47
C HIS A 69 -0.90 -29.78 7.63
N VAL A 70 -1.36 -28.53 7.84
CA VAL A 70 -2.30 -28.19 8.92
C VAL A 70 -3.64 -28.90 8.75
N THR A 71 -4.28 -29.25 9.87
CA THR A 71 -5.61 -29.88 9.86
C THR A 71 -6.67 -28.94 9.25
N PRO A 72 -7.71 -29.48 8.61
CA PRO A 72 -8.79 -28.67 8.03
C PRO A 72 -9.43 -27.70 9.04
N ALA A 73 -9.57 -28.11 10.30
CA ALA A 73 -10.13 -27.27 11.36
C ALA A 73 -9.26 -26.02 11.63
N VAL A 74 -7.94 -26.18 11.77
CA VAL A 74 -7.00 -25.06 11.97
C VAL A 74 -7.01 -24.15 10.75
N ARG A 75 -7.08 -24.70 9.54
CA ARG A 75 -7.16 -23.93 8.31
C ARG A 75 -8.43 -23.07 8.28
N GLN A 76 -9.58 -23.64 8.62
CA GLN A 76 -10.86 -22.90 8.66
C GLN A 76 -10.84 -21.76 9.68
N MET A 77 -10.24 -21.97 10.87
CA MET A 77 -10.08 -20.93 11.88
C MET A 77 -9.20 -19.77 11.39
N LEU A 78 -8.10 -20.08 10.71
CA LEU A 78 -7.22 -19.06 10.12
C LEU A 78 -7.90 -18.34 8.95
N ASP A 79 -8.67 -19.04 8.13
CA ASP A 79 -9.43 -18.46 7.03
C ASP A 79 -10.46 -17.44 7.54
N ALA A 80 -11.09 -17.67 8.66
CA ALA A 80 -12.01 -16.72 9.30
C ALA A 80 -11.31 -15.43 9.79
N GLN A 81 -9.99 -15.47 10.00
CA GLN A 81 -9.21 -14.35 10.50
C GLN A 81 -8.36 -13.66 9.41
N ARG A 82 -8.45 -14.08 8.15
CA ARG A 82 -7.62 -13.54 7.05
C ARG A 82 -7.69 -12.01 6.91
N ASN A 83 -8.84 -11.42 7.23
CA ASN A 83 -9.02 -9.96 7.17
C ASN A 83 -8.19 -9.20 8.22
N LYS A 84 -7.73 -9.88 9.26
CA LYS A 84 -6.87 -9.28 10.30
C LYS A 84 -5.41 -9.18 9.88
N LEU A 85 -4.99 -9.83 8.79
CA LEU A 85 -3.61 -9.87 8.29
C LEU A 85 -2.62 -10.26 9.40
N ALA A 86 -1.67 -9.38 9.74
CA ALA A 86 -0.71 -9.60 10.82
C ALA A 86 -1.34 -9.71 12.21
N GLY A 87 -2.58 -9.27 12.38
CA GLY A 87 -3.34 -9.41 13.63
C GLY A 87 -4.13 -10.73 13.73
N ALA A 88 -3.93 -11.66 12.80
CA ALA A 88 -4.51 -12.99 12.91
C ALA A 88 -3.83 -13.77 14.05
N ASP A 89 -4.63 -14.29 14.97
CA ASP A 89 -4.13 -15.07 16.09
C ASP A 89 -4.04 -16.56 15.73
N VAL A 90 -2.97 -17.21 16.20
CA VAL A 90 -2.87 -18.67 16.10
C VAL A 90 -3.87 -19.28 17.06
N PRO A 91 -4.74 -20.21 16.60
CA PRO A 91 -5.73 -20.86 17.46
C PRO A 91 -5.12 -21.40 18.76
N PRO A 92 -5.81 -21.23 19.90
CA PRO A 92 -5.27 -21.65 21.21
C PRO A 92 -5.05 -23.15 21.33
N GLU A 93 -5.74 -23.94 20.51
CA GLU A 93 -5.62 -25.40 20.46
C GLU A 93 -4.29 -25.85 19.84
N VAL A 94 -3.61 -24.98 19.12
CA VAL A 94 -2.32 -25.27 18.49
C VAL A 94 -1.19 -24.97 19.46
N HIS A 95 -0.39 -25.99 19.80
CA HIS A 95 0.70 -25.90 20.77
C HIS A 95 2.05 -26.28 20.16
N GLY A 96 3.12 -25.96 20.87
CA GLY A 96 4.49 -26.35 20.51
C GLY A 96 5.01 -25.78 19.20
N ARG A 97 5.80 -26.56 18.49
CA ARG A 97 6.48 -26.15 17.25
C ARG A 97 5.53 -25.67 16.15
N LEU A 98 4.32 -26.24 16.08
CA LEU A 98 3.34 -25.87 15.07
C LEU A 98 2.81 -24.45 15.32
N ARG A 99 2.62 -24.05 16.59
CA ARG A 99 2.22 -22.69 16.96
C ARG A 99 3.26 -21.65 16.51
N GLU A 100 4.54 -21.93 16.76
CA GLU A 100 5.63 -21.05 16.34
C GLU A 100 5.74 -20.97 14.81
N ALA A 101 5.57 -22.11 14.12
CA ALA A 101 5.61 -22.15 12.67
C ALA A 101 4.45 -21.36 12.04
N LEU A 102 3.24 -21.44 12.59
CA LEU A 102 2.09 -20.66 12.13
C LEU A 102 2.26 -19.17 12.41
N GLY A 103 2.77 -18.80 13.58
CA GLY A 103 3.08 -17.40 13.88
C GLY A 103 4.10 -16.80 12.91
N ARG A 104 5.14 -17.54 12.59
CA ARG A 104 6.12 -17.15 11.55
C ARG A 104 5.50 -17.07 10.17
N ALA A 105 4.67 -18.02 9.78
CA ALA A 105 3.98 -18.02 8.49
C ALA A 105 3.08 -16.79 8.33
N ILE A 106 2.35 -16.37 9.36
CA ILE A 106 1.53 -15.17 9.37
C ILE A 106 2.43 -13.92 9.22
N ALA A 107 3.49 -13.81 10.00
CA ALA A 107 4.40 -12.67 9.96
C ALA A 107 5.12 -12.54 8.61
N GLU A 108 5.64 -13.64 8.06
CA GLU A 108 6.31 -13.65 6.76
C GLU A 108 5.34 -13.37 5.61
N SER A 109 4.11 -13.85 5.70
CA SER A 109 3.05 -13.54 4.73
C SER A 109 2.68 -12.06 4.75
N PHE A 110 2.66 -11.44 5.92
CA PHE A 110 2.46 -10.00 6.05
C PHE A 110 3.62 -9.21 5.42
N VAL A 111 4.86 -9.62 5.70
CA VAL A 111 6.06 -9.01 5.10
C VAL A 111 6.04 -9.13 3.57
N ALA A 112 5.57 -10.25 3.02
CA ALA A 112 5.43 -10.41 1.57
C ALA A 112 4.43 -9.41 0.97
N GLY A 113 3.27 -9.22 1.60
CA GLY A 113 2.29 -8.20 1.21
C GLY A 113 2.84 -6.78 1.32
N TYR A 114 3.54 -6.47 2.41
CA TYR A 114 4.18 -5.19 2.62
C TYR A 114 5.26 -4.89 1.57
N ARG A 115 6.13 -5.87 1.25
CA ARG A 115 7.13 -5.72 0.19
C ARG A 115 6.50 -5.40 -1.15
N LEU A 116 5.40 -6.06 -1.50
CA LEU A 116 4.68 -5.77 -2.75
C LEU A 116 4.16 -4.34 -2.77
N ALA A 117 3.55 -3.87 -1.68
CA ALA A 117 3.08 -2.49 -1.57
C ALA A 117 4.22 -1.48 -1.75
N MET A 118 5.38 -1.72 -1.12
CA MET A 118 6.55 -0.87 -1.26
C MET A 118 7.13 -0.85 -2.68
N LEU A 119 7.15 -2.00 -3.36
CA LEU A 119 7.57 -2.09 -4.77
C LEU A 119 6.63 -1.32 -5.71
N ILE A 120 5.31 -1.43 -5.50
CA ILE A 120 4.33 -0.68 -6.27
C ILE A 120 4.51 0.82 -6.03
N ALA A 121 4.66 1.25 -4.77
CA ALA A 121 4.87 2.65 -4.43
C ALA A 121 6.17 3.20 -5.04
N ALA A 122 7.27 2.45 -4.97
CA ALA A 122 8.53 2.82 -5.59
C ALA A 122 8.42 2.92 -7.12
N GLY A 123 7.73 1.96 -7.76
CA GLY A 123 7.47 1.99 -9.20
C GLY A 123 6.66 3.21 -9.62
N LEU A 124 5.60 3.55 -8.88
CA LEU A 124 4.79 4.74 -9.15
C LEU A 124 5.59 6.03 -8.95
N ALA A 125 6.47 6.11 -7.94
CA ALA A 125 7.33 7.25 -7.72
C ALA A 125 8.33 7.44 -8.88
N LEU A 126 8.94 6.34 -9.37
CA LEU A 126 9.84 6.39 -10.52
C LEU A 126 9.12 6.80 -11.80
N LEU A 127 7.92 6.28 -12.04
CA LEU A 127 7.08 6.67 -13.19
C LEU A 127 6.73 8.16 -13.13
N SER A 128 6.34 8.65 -11.95
CA SER A 128 6.05 10.07 -11.74
C SER A 128 7.25 10.97 -12.02
N ALA A 129 8.44 10.57 -11.51
CA ALA A 129 9.68 11.31 -11.78
C ALA A 129 10.04 11.31 -13.27
N PHE A 130 9.88 10.17 -13.94
CA PHE A 130 10.14 10.05 -15.38
C PHE A 130 9.18 10.92 -16.22
N CYS A 131 7.89 10.86 -15.91
CA CYS A 131 6.90 11.74 -16.58
C CYS A 131 7.21 13.21 -16.36
N SER A 132 7.63 13.61 -15.17
CA SER A 132 8.03 14.99 -14.88
C SER A 132 9.22 15.43 -15.71
N LEU A 133 10.24 14.60 -15.84
CA LEU A 133 11.41 14.89 -16.68
C LEU A 133 11.02 15.10 -18.15
N LEU A 134 10.20 14.19 -18.71
CA LEU A 134 9.77 14.30 -20.11
C LEU A 134 8.95 15.56 -20.40
N LEU A 135 8.09 15.96 -19.44
CA LEU A 135 7.25 17.14 -19.61
C LEU A 135 8.04 18.46 -19.47
N ILE A 136 9.11 18.47 -18.68
CA ILE A 136 9.96 19.65 -18.51
C ILE A 136 10.90 19.83 -19.72
N GLU A 137 11.52 18.75 -20.24
CA GLU A 137 12.39 18.82 -21.42
C GLU A 137 11.64 19.17 -22.72
N GLY A 138 10.36 18.85 -22.82
CA GLY A 138 9.53 19.16 -24.00
C GLY A 138 9.15 20.65 -24.15
N LYS A 139 9.57 21.54 -23.22
CA LYS A 139 9.27 22.98 -23.22
C LYS A 139 10.48 23.88 -23.49
N SER A 140 11.62 23.34 -23.91
CA SER A 140 12.83 24.11 -24.30
C SER A 140 12.86 24.38 -25.78
#